data_68cd9cff0626225b070bf01d9e3f4164
#
_entry.id   68cd9cff0626225b070bf01d9e3f4164
#
_cell.length_a   1.000
_cell.length_b   1.000
_cell.length_c   1.000
_cell.angle_alpha   90.00
_cell.angle_beta   90.00
_cell.angle_gamma   90.00
#
_symmetry.space_group_name_H-M   'P 1'
#
loop_
_entity.id
_entity.type
_entity.pdbx_description
1 polymer ?
#
loop_
_entity_poly.entity_id
_entity_poly.type
_entity_poly.pdbx_seq_one_letter_code
_entity_poly.pdbx_strand_id
1 'polypeptide(L)'
;MKNTKTMTDFIQTFAGSLSKAQIKASYIISDISSKITIERCNRDMTQKEFAKFMGVTQGMVSKWESGEYNFTVESICNILEKLDLDCNFEIFKDNIMDNIQDISFELDKSDDSKLSKIDLKNPQNLFLLEM
;
A
#
# COMPACT_ATOMS: atom_id res chain seq x y z
N MET A 1 -31.83 -22.19 14.06
CA MET A 1 -30.45 -21.76 14.39
C MET A 1 -30.07 -20.59 13.48
N LYS A 2 -29.92 -19.42 14.03
CA LYS A 2 -29.44 -18.27 13.27
C LYS A 2 -27.95 -18.47 13.05
N ASN A 3 -27.55 -18.73 11.81
CA ASN A 3 -26.15 -18.77 11.39
C ASN A 3 -25.61 -17.36 11.47
N THR A 4 -25.09 -16.95 12.59
CA THR A 4 -24.36 -15.69 12.75
C THR A 4 -23.03 -15.86 12.03
N LYS A 5 -22.97 -15.41 10.76
CA LYS A 5 -21.70 -15.27 10.06
C LYS A 5 -20.79 -14.35 10.89
N THR A 6 -19.67 -14.88 11.31
CA THR A 6 -18.67 -14.10 12.04
C THR A 6 -17.98 -13.14 11.09
N MET A 7 -17.38 -12.07 11.63
CA MET A 7 -16.55 -11.14 10.84
C MET A 7 -15.44 -11.90 10.10
N THR A 8 -14.91 -12.96 10.71
CA THR A 8 -13.90 -13.85 10.12
C THR A 8 -14.43 -14.55 8.87
N ASP A 9 -15.68 -15.08 8.90
CA ASP A 9 -16.31 -15.71 7.75
C ASP A 9 -16.53 -14.72 6.61
N PHE A 10 -16.92 -13.49 6.95
CA PHE A 10 -17.08 -12.41 5.98
C PHE A 10 -15.74 -12.05 5.31
N ILE A 11 -14.68 -11.87 6.10
CA ILE A 11 -13.33 -11.55 5.60
C ILE A 11 -12.80 -12.69 4.72
N GLN A 12 -12.97 -13.96 5.12
CA GLN A 12 -12.52 -15.11 4.33
C GLN A 12 -13.30 -15.22 3.01
N THR A 13 -14.61 -15.00 3.05
CA THR A 13 -15.45 -15.04 1.84
C THR A 13 -15.06 -13.90 0.89
N PHE A 14 -14.83 -12.71 1.40
CA PHE A 14 -14.44 -11.54 0.61
C PHE A 14 -13.03 -11.71 0.03
N ALA A 15 -12.05 -12.11 0.84
CA ALA A 15 -10.68 -12.35 0.41
C ALA A 15 -10.59 -13.47 -0.64
N GLY A 16 -11.42 -14.54 -0.51
CA GLY A 16 -11.49 -15.63 -1.49
C GLY A 16 -12.15 -15.22 -2.81
N SER A 17 -12.89 -14.11 -2.86
CA SER A 17 -13.55 -13.62 -4.08
C SER A 17 -12.66 -12.76 -4.97
N LEU A 18 -11.53 -12.24 -4.44
CA LEU A 18 -10.60 -11.38 -5.17
C LEU A 18 -9.46 -12.19 -5.78
N SER A 19 -9.12 -11.88 -7.03
CA SER A 19 -7.90 -12.42 -7.64
C SER A 19 -6.63 -11.81 -7.04
N LYS A 20 -5.50 -12.53 -7.12
CA LYS A 20 -4.19 -11.97 -6.72
C LYS A 20 -3.88 -10.64 -7.40
N ALA A 21 -4.25 -10.51 -8.68
CA ALA A 21 -4.08 -9.27 -9.43
C ALA A 21 -4.91 -8.11 -8.86
N GLN A 22 -6.16 -8.37 -8.45
CA GLN A 22 -7.03 -7.36 -7.83
C GLN A 22 -6.48 -6.89 -6.48
N ILE A 23 -5.99 -7.82 -5.66
CA ILE A 23 -5.36 -7.49 -4.37
C ILE A 23 -4.11 -6.63 -4.60
N LYS A 24 -3.25 -7.02 -5.54
CA LYS A 24 -2.05 -6.28 -5.90
C LYS A 24 -2.38 -4.87 -6.42
N ALA A 25 -3.36 -4.76 -7.31
CA ALA A 25 -3.82 -3.48 -7.83
C ALA A 25 -4.36 -2.56 -6.73
N SER A 26 -5.19 -3.08 -5.82
CA SER A 26 -5.71 -2.31 -4.67
C SER A 26 -4.60 -1.80 -3.77
N TYR A 27 -3.57 -2.61 -3.54
CA TYR A 27 -2.40 -2.20 -2.76
C TYR A 27 -1.66 -1.03 -3.43
N ILE A 28 -1.38 -1.14 -4.73
CA ILE A 28 -0.69 -0.09 -5.49
C ILE A 28 -1.52 1.20 -5.51
N ILE A 29 -2.82 1.09 -5.77
CA ILE A 29 -3.73 2.24 -5.76
C ILE A 29 -3.76 2.93 -4.39
N SER A 30 -3.84 2.17 -3.31
CA SER A 30 -3.82 2.70 -1.95
C SER A 30 -2.49 3.40 -1.61
N ASP A 31 -1.37 2.87 -2.08
CA ASP A 31 -0.06 3.50 -1.90
C ASP A 31 0.03 4.84 -2.61
N ILE A 32 -0.40 4.91 -3.87
CA ILE A 32 -0.46 6.16 -4.65
C ILE A 32 -1.38 7.18 -3.97
N SER A 33 -2.58 6.78 -3.57
CA SER A 33 -3.57 7.64 -2.90
C SER A 33 -3.02 8.21 -1.59
N SER A 34 -2.34 7.38 -0.79
CA SER A 34 -1.72 7.80 0.45
C SER A 34 -0.61 8.83 0.23
N LYS A 35 0.23 8.63 -0.77
CA LYS A 35 1.31 9.57 -1.10
C LYS A 35 0.77 10.92 -1.57
N ILE A 36 -0.27 10.93 -2.40
CA ILE A 36 -0.94 12.17 -2.81
C ILE A 36 -1.52 12.92 -1.60
N THR A 37 -2.17 12.19 -0.68
CA THR A 37 -2.73 12.76 0.54
C THR A 37 -1.65 13.34 1.44
N ILE A 38 -0.54 12.62 1.62
CA ILE A 38 0.61 13.08 2.42
C ILE A 38 1.20 14.36 1.83
N GLU A 39 1.40 14.42 0.50
CA GLU A 39 1.92 15.61 -0.17
C GLU A 39 1.00 16.82 -0.01
N ARG A 40 -0.32 16.62 -0.08
CA ARG A 40 -1.27 17.67 0.20
C ARG A 40 -1.18 18.17 1.65
N CYS A 41 -1.12 17.25 2.60
CA CYS A 41 -1.00 17.59 4.02
C CYS A 41 0.33 18.30 4.35
N ASN A 42 1.43 17.85 3.76
CA ASN A 42 2.74 18.48 3.92
C ASN A 42 2.79 19.92 3.39
N ARG A 43 1.89 20.27 2.49
CA ARG A 43 1.73 21.63 1.93
C ARG A 43 0.68 22.46 2.71
N ASP A 44 0.13 21.93 3.78
CA ASP A 44 -0.94 22.55 4.59
C ASP A 44 -2.16 22.97 3.75
N MET A 45 -2.47 22.23 2.69
CA MET A 45 -3.57 22.51 1.78
C MET A 45 -4.81 21.68 2.10
N THR A 46 -5.98 22.32 2.05
CA THR A 46 -7.26 21.61 1.95
C THR A 46 -7.39 20.93 0.58
N GLN A 47 -8.31 19.99 0.43
CA GLN A 47 -8.55 19.35 -0.88
C GLN A 47 -8.94 20.38 -1.97
N LYS A 48 -9.66 21.45 -1.58
CA LYS A 48 -10.04 22.52 -2.52
C LYS A 48 -8.84 23.36 -2.99
N GLU A 49 -7.94 23.70 -2.10
CA GLU A 49 -6.71 24.44 -2.42
C GLU A 49 -5.76 23.57 -3.26
N PHE A 50 -5.63 22.31 -2.89
CA PHE A 50 -4.82 21.35 -3.64
C PHE A 50 -5.38 21.11 -5.06
N ALA A 51 -6.70 21.03 -5.20
CA ALA A 51 -7.35 20.92 -6.51
C ALA A 51 -6.99 22.14 -7.41
N LYS A 52 -7.02 23.33 -6.83
CA LYS A 52 -6.60 24.56 -7.55
C LYS A 52 -5.13 24.52 -7.94
N PHE A 53 -4.27 24.08 -7.04
CA PHE A 53 -2.83 23.90 -7.29
C PHE A 53 -2.58 22.88 -8.40
N MET A 54 -3.28 21.76 -8.39
CA MET A 54 -3.16 20.69 -9.37
C MET A 54 -3.88 21.01 -10.71
N GLY A 55 -4.72 22.05 -10.77
CA GLY A 55 -5.51 22.39 -11.94
C GLY A 55 -6.65 21.40 -12.23
N VAL A 56 -7.25 20.82 -11.20
CA VAL A 56 -8.36 19.86 -11.27
C VAL A 56 -9.51 20.28 -10.35
N THR A 57 -10.60 19.54 -10.36
CA THR A 57 -11.72 19.77 -9.43
C THR A 57 -11.43 19.17 -8.06
N GLN A 58 -12.06 19.73 -7.01
CA GLN A 58 -11.99 19.15 -5.65
C GLN A 58 -12.52 17.71 -5.62
N GLY A 59 -13.56 17.41 -6.41
CA GLY A 59 -14.08 16.06 -6.55
C GLY A 59 -13.06 15.08 -7.14
N MET A 60 -12.18 15.54 -8.02
CA MET A 60 -11.09 14.71 -8.55
C MET A 60 -10.04 14.42 -7.46
N VAL A 61 -9.65 15.41 -6.67
CA VAL A 61 -8.75 15.20 -5.52
C VAL A 61 -9.34 14.21 -4.54
N SER A 62 -10.64 14.35 -4.21
CA SER A 62 -11.35 13.41 -3.34
C SER A 62 -11.31 11.98 -3.89
N LYS A 63 -11.46 11.79 -5.20
CA LYS A 63 -11.32 10.48 -5.84
C LYS A 63 -9.90 9.92 -5.74
N TRP A 64 -8.88 10.76 -5.99
CA TRP A 64 -7.49 10.34 -5.88
C TRP A 64 -7.13 9.86 -4.46
N GLU A 65 -7.67 10.51 -3.45
CA GLU A 65 -7.41 10.19 -2.04
C GLU A 65 -8.30 9.05 -1.49
N SER A 66 -9.31 8.60 -2.23
CA SER A 66 -10.24 7.56 -1.77
C SER A 66 -9.61 6.17 -1.62
N GLY A 67 -8.49 5.91 -2.30
CA GLY A 67 -7.88 4.56 -2.38
C GLY A 67 -8.55 3.61 -3.38
N GLU A 68 -9.53 4.10 -4.15
CA GLU A 68 -10.31 3.29 -5.10
C GLU A 68 -10.18 3.76 -6.55
N TYR A 69 -9.54 4.92 -6.78
CA TYR A 69 -9.41 5.50 -8.10
C TYR A 69 -8.39 4.74 -8.94
N ASN A 70 -8.82 4.25 -10.10
CA ASN A 70 -7.94 3.54 -11.03
C ASN A 70 -7.12 4.53 -11.86
N PHE A 71 -5.91 4.80 -11.43
CA PHE A 71 -4.99 5.70 -12.13
C PHE A 71 -4.47 5.07 -13.41
N THR A 72 -4.38 5.85 -14.48
CA THR A 72 -3.55 5.49 -15.62
C THR A 72 -2.08 5.82 -15.33
N VAL A 73 -1.15 5.14 -15.98
CA VAL A 73 0.28 5.44 -15.83
C VAL A 73 0.58 6.90 -16.18
N GLU A 74 -0.04 7.40 -17.25
CA GLU A 74 0.09 8.80 -17.66
C GLU A 74 -0.42 9.76 -16.58
N SER A 75 -1.58 9.48 -15.97
CA SER A 75 -2.11 10.33 -14.90
C SER A 75 -1.22 10.33 -13.66
N ILE A 76 -0.63 9.19 -13.31
CA ILE A 76 0.35 9.11 -12.22
C ILE A 76 1.55 10.02 -12.52
N CYS A 77 2.17 9.87 -13.68
CA CYS A 77 3.33 10.67 -14.06
C CYS A 77 3.02 12.18 -14.06
N ASN A 78 1.87 12.60 -14.58
CA ASN A 78 1.44 13.99 -14.57
C ASN A 78 1.22 14.55 -13.17
N ILE A 79 0.68 13.74 -12.24
CA ILE A 79 0.48 14.13 -10.84
C ILE A 79 1.85 14.29 -10.16
N LEU A 80 2.71 13.31 -10.33
CA LEU A 80 4.04 13.31 -9.68
C LEU A 80 4.92 14.45 -10.19
N GLU A 81 4.91 14.74 -11.48
CA GLU A 81 5.62 15.90 -12.07
C GLU A 81 5.22 17.21 -11.39
N LYS A 82 3.92 17.45 -11.17
CA LYS A 82 3.44 18.66 -10.48
C LYS A 82 3.81 18.70 -8.99
N LEU A 83 4.06 17.57 -8.40
CA LEU A 83 4.44 17.44 -7.00
C LEU A 83 5.96 17.43 -6.78
N ASP A 84 6.75 17.55 -7.85
CA ASP A 84 8.20 17.38 -7.85
C ASP A 84 8.64 16.00 -7.30
N LEU A 85 7.84 14.98 -7.60
CA LEU A 85 8.10 13.58 -7.24
C LEU A 85 8.40 12.76 -8.48
N ASP A 86 9.04 11.64 -8.29
CA ASP A 86 9.31 10.67 -9.34
C ASP A 86 8.87 9.26 -8.90
N CYS A 87 8.68 8.37 -9.86
CA CYS A 87 8.37 6.97 -9.61
C CYS A 87 9.16 6.07 -10.53
N ASN A 88 9.48 4.90 -10.03
CA ASN A 88 10.08 3.83 -10.80
C ASN A 88 9.21 2.58 -10.71
N PHE A 89 9.00 1.91 -11.82
CA PHE A 89 8.26 0.67 -11.90
C PHE A 89 9.21 -0.47 -12.23
N GLU A 90 9.34 -1.41 -11.31
CA GLU A 90 10.12 -2.62 -11.53
C GLU A 90 9.20 -3.81 -11.75
N ILE A 91 9.50 -4.57 -12.82
CA ILE A 91 8.81 -5.82 -13.12
C ILE A 91 9.81 -6.96 -12.90
N PHE A 92 9.52 -7.81 -11.93
CA PHE A 92 10.38 -8.93 -11.55
C PHE A 92 9.58 -10.22 -11.44
N LYS A 93 10.29 -11.36 -11.52
CA LYS A 93 9.65 -12.64 -11.17
C LYS A 93 9.42 -12.71 -9.67
N ASP A 94 8.18 -12.96 -9.28
CA ASP A 94 7.80 -13.11 -7.87
C ASP A 94 8.28 -14.47 -7.34
N ASN A 95 9.55 -14.52 -6.93
CA ASN A 95 10.09 -15.65 -6.18
C ASN A 95 9.96 -15.45 -4.66
N ILE A 96 9.32 -14.36 -4.23
CA ILE A 96 9.25 -13.97 -2.81
C ILE A 96 8.23 -14.83 -2.05
N MET A 97 7.20 -15.34 -2.73
CA MET A 97 6.19 -16.19 -2.08
C MET A 97 6.79 -17.53 -1.60
N ASP A 98 7.77 -18.07 -2.31
CA ASP A 98 8.47 -19.29 -1.88
C ASP A 98 9.33 -19.03 -0.63
N ASN A 99 9.91 -17.83 -0.51
CA ASN A 99 10.71 -17.44 0.64
C ASN A 99 9.89 -17.09 1.90
N ILE A 100 8.65 -16.60 1.75
CA ILE A 100 7.79 -16.25 2.90
C ILE A 100 7.29 -17.52 3.61
N GLN A 101 7.03 -18.60 2.89
CA GLN A 101 6.68 -19.89 3.51
C GLN A 101 7.85 -20.48 4.29
N ASP A 102 9.08 -20.31 3.80
CA ASP A 102 10.29 -20.74 4.51
C ASP A 102 10.54 -19.91 5.78
N ILE A 103 10.31 -18.60 5.72
CA ILE A 103 10.47 -17.70 6.88
C ILE A 103 9.41 -17.98 7.97
N SER A 104 8.17 -18.23 7.59
CA SER A 104 7.11 -18.56 8.57
C SER A 104 7.34 -19.91 9.23
N PHE A 105 7.94 -20.87 8.53
CA PHE A 105 8.29 -22.18 9.06
C PHE A 105 9.52 -22.13 9.97
N GLU A 106 10.46 -21.20 9.75
CA GLU A 106 11.62 -21.00 10.64
C GLU A 106 11.28 -20.20 11.90
N LEU A 107 10.32 -19.27 11.84
CA LEU A 107 9.87 -18.49 13.00
C LEU A 107 9.17 -19.36 14.07
N ASP A 108 8.50 -20.43 13.64
CA ASP A 108 7.84 -21.37 14.57
C ASP A 108 8.83 -22.31 15.28
N LYS A 109 10.11 -22.31 14.91
CA LYS A 109 11.17 -23.14 15.48
C LYS A 109 12.27 -22.38 16.22
N SER A 110 12.24 -21.05 16.20
CA SER A 110 13.31 -20.27 16.82
C SER A 110 13.00 -19.93 18.27
N ASP A 111 13.75 -20.57 19.13
CA ASP A 111 14.03 -20.18 20.50
C ASP A 111 14.35 -18.68 20.62
N ASP A 112 13.84 -18.02 21.66
CA ASP A 112 13.96 -16.59 21.99
C ASP A 112 15.38 -15.99 21.95
N SER A 113 16.40 -16.83 21.77
CA SER A 113 17.81 -16.41 21.75
C SER A 113 18.27 -15.72 20.45
N LYS A 114 17.48 -15.76 19.37
CA LYS A 114 17.87 -15.18 18.05
C LYS A 114 17.41 -13.75 17.84
N LEU A 115 16.45 -13.26 18.61
CA LEU A 115 15.98 -11.86 18.51
C LEU A 115 17.02 -10.84 18.96
N SER A 116 18.05 -11.24 19.71
CA SER A 116 19.12 -10.34 20.18
C SER A 116 20.19 -10.02 19.11
N LYS A 117 20.11 -10.60 17.91
CA LYS A 117 21.11 -10.43 16.84
C LYS A 117 20.61 -9.62 15.62
N ILE A 118 19.40 -9.08 15.68
CA ILE A 118 18.94 -8.17 14.63
C ILE A 118 19.57 -6.81 14.89
N ASP A 119 20.51 -6.43 14.05
CA ASP A 119 21.13 -5.10 14.10
C ASP A 119 20.10 -4.04 13.68
N LEU A 120 19.46 -3.41 14.68
CA LEU A 120 18.49 -2.34 14.52
C LEU A 120 19.12 -1.03 13.99
N LYS A 121 20.43 -0.99 13.80
CA LYS A 121 21.15 0.15 13.23
C LYS A 121 21.20 0.12 11.70
N ASN A 122 20.79 -0.98 11.08
CA ASN A 122 20.71 -1.06 9.63
C ASN A 122 19.35 -0.55 9.14
N PRO A 123 19.28 0.54 8.36
CA PRO A 123 18.02 1.10 7.87
C PRO A 123 17.17 0.12 7.06
N GLN A 124 17.78 -0.90 6.46
CA GLN A 124 17.06 -1.94 5.70
C GLN A 124 16.29 -2.92 6.60
N ASN A 125 16.65 -3.04 7.86
CA ASN A 125 15.96 -3.91 8.81
C ASN A 125 14.74 -3.22 9.46
N LEU A 126 14.65 -1.89 9.42
CA LEU A 126 13.52 -1.10 9.92
C LEU A 126 12.25 -1.32 9.07
N PHE A 127 12.40 -1.63 7.78
CA PHE A 127 11.27 -1.88 6.87
C PHE A 127 10.47 -3.14 7.21
N LEU A 128 11.03 -4.08 7.95
CA LEU A 128 10.37 -5.32 8.37
C LEU A 128 9.55 -5.16 9.67
N LEU A 129 9.71 -4.07 10.39
CA LEU A 129 9.01 -3.79 11.66
C LEU A 129 7.78 -2.87 11.49
N GLU A 130 7.62 -2.23 10.35
CA GLU A 130 6.47 -1.33 10.04
C GLU A 130 5.38 -2.01 9.17
N MET A 131 5.50 -3.30 8.96
CA MET A 131 4.47 -4.06 8.26
C MET A 131 3.54 -4.75 9.22
#